data_b5f31f5a298642d86e5114f38a1cdaaf
#
_entry.id   b5f31f5a298642d86e5114f38a1cdaaf
#
_cell.length_a   1.000
_cell.length_b   1.000
_cell.length_c   1.000
_cell.angle_alpha   90.00
_cell.angle_beta   90.00
_cell.angle_gamma   90.00
#
_symmetry.space_group_name_H-M   'P 1'
#
loop_
_entity.id
_entity.type
_entity.pdbx_description
1 polymer ?
#
loop_
_entity_poly.entity_id
_entity_poly.type
_entity_poly.pdbx_seq_one_letter_code
_entity_poly.pdbx_strand_id
1 'polypeptide(L)' 'MKVQYWVVDYDIPVDPHSRRRAFYRALHKTLRKYDIVADRSTQSVWIIDSRRIAEEIHALALSYGRSHLYTATRVD' A
#
# COMPACT_ATOMS: atom_id res chain seq x y z
N MET A 1 25.27 5.53 3.77
CA MET A 1 24.34 5.00 4.77
C MET A 1 23.30 4.13 4.08
N LYS A 2 22.94 3.00 4.68
CA LYS A 2 21.91 2.11 4.16
C LYS A 2 20.61 2.36 4.89
N VAL A 3 19.56 2.55 4.14
CA VAL A 3 18.21 2.72 4.70
C VAL A 3 17.32 1.61 4.16
N GLN A 4 16.63 0.93 5.05
CA GLN A 4 15.73 -0.14 4.67
C GLN A 4 14.32 0.40 4.49
N TYR A 5 13.68 -0.04 3.42
CA TYR A 5 12.30 0.25 3.11
C TYR A 5 11.51 -1.02 2.93
N TRP A 6 10.20 -0.90 2.97
CA TRP A 6 9.26 -1.95 2.62
C TRP A 6 8.47 -1.50 1.40
N VAL A 7 8.33 -2.40 0.44
CA VAL A 7 7.62 -2.11 -0.81
C VAL A 7 6.37 -2.97 -0.84
N VAL A 8 5.22 -2.33 -0.97
CA VAL A 8 3.94 -3.03 -1.14
C VAL A 8 3.50 -2.80 -2.58
N ASP A 9 3.31 -3.90 -3.27
CA ASP A 9 2.86 -3.93 -4.67
C ASP A 9 1.56 -4.71 -4.72
N TYR A 10 0.50 -4.12 -5.23
CA TYR A 10 -0.79 -4.81 -5.27
C TYR A 10 -1.50 -4.61 -6.60
N ASP A 11 -2.37 -5.55 -6.90
CA ASP A 11 -3.24 -5.53 -8.05
C ASP A 11 -4.65 -5.84 -7.59
N ILE A 12 -5.52 -4.85 -7.67
CA ILE A 12 -6.91 -4.97 -7.26
C ILE A 12 -7.76 -5.06 -8.54
N PRO A 13 -8.57 -6.13 -8.69
CA PRO A 13 -9.39 -6.29 -9.87
C PRO A 13 -10.30 -5.08 -10.12
N VAL A 14 -10.45 -4.73 -11.38
CA VAL A 14 -11.34 -3.64 -11.79
C VAL A 14 -12.80 -4.04 -11.58
N ASP A 15 -13.10 -5.30 -11.75
CA ASP A 15 -14.43 -5.86 -11.59
C ASP A 15 -14.52 -6.70 -10.32
N PRO A 16 -15.53 -6.51 -9.46
CA PRO A 16 -16.53 -5.43 -9.54
C PRO A 16 -15.97 -4.08 -9.05
N HIS A 17 -16.44 -3.01 -9.63
CA HIS A 17 -16.04 -1.65 -9.26
C HIS A 17 -16.23 -1.36 -7.78
N SER A 18 -17.26 -1.91 -7.17
CA SER A 18 -17.56 -1.71 -5.76
C SER A 18 -16.44 -2.20 -4.86
N ARG A 19 -15.82 -3.33 -5.20
CA ARG A 19 -14.69 -3.87 -4.43
C ARG A 19 -13.48 -2.95 -4.53
N ARG A 20 -13.16 -2.50 -5.74
CA ARG A 20 -12.02 -1.61 -5.97
C ARG A 20 -12.20 -0.27 -5.24
N ARG A 21 -13.40 0.31 -5.31
CA ARG A 21 -13.70 1.55 -4.59
C ARG A 21 -13.61 1.36 -3.07
N ALA A 22 -14.10 0.24 -2.57
CA ALA A 22 -14.03 -0.08 -1.15
C ALA A 22 -12.57 -0.19 -0.70
N PHE A 23 -11.71 -0.81 -1.50
CA PHE A 23 -10.29 -0.91 -1.21
C PHE A 23 -9.65 0.47 -1.11
N TYR A 24 -9.84 1.33 -2.12
CA TYR A 24 -9.20 2.66 -2.11
C TYR A 24 -9.74 3.55 -1.00
N ARG A 25 -11.01 3.41 -0.64
CA ARG A 25 -11.57 4.11 0.51
C ARG A 25 -10.89 3.68 1.80
N ALA A 26 -10.73 2.39 2.00
CA ALA A 26 -10.07 1.84 3.18
C ALA A 26 -8.58 2.20 3.20
N LEU A 27 -7.92 2.16 2.05
CA LEU A 27 -6.52 2.54 1.91
C LEU A 27 -6.31 4.00 2.31
N HIS A 28 -7.14 4.90 1.80
CA HIS A 28 -7.02 6.32 2.13
C HIS A 28 -7.27 6.58 3.61
N LYS A 29 -8.19 5.84 4.23
CA LYS A 29 -8.42 5.93 5.66
C LYS A 29 -7.18 5.50 6.45
N THR A 30 -6.55 4.41 6.04
CA THR A 30 -5.32 3.92 6.66
C THR A 30 -4.18 4.93 6.51
N LEU A 31 -4.01 5.49 5.32
CA LEU A 31 -2.96 6.47 5.07
C LEU A 31 -3.15 7.73 5.91
N ARG A 32 -4.39 8.20 6.05
CA ARG A 32 -4.68 9.36 6.89
C ARG A 32 -4.39 9.10 8.35
N LYS A 33 -4.65 7.90 8.82
CA LYS A 33 -4.35 7.48 10.19
C LYS A 33 -2.86 7.65 10.51
N TYR A 34 -1.99 7.47 9.52
CA TYR A 34 -0.55 7.58 9.68
C TYR A 34 0.02 8.89 9.10
N ASP A 35 -0.82 9.86 8.82
CA ASP A 35 -0.42 11.16 8.25
C ASP A 35 0.35 11.03 6.93
N ILE A 36 0.06 10.00 6.16
CA ILE A 36 0.65 9.83 4.84
C ILE A 36 -0.21 10.58 3.84
N VAL A 37 0.39 11.55 3.16
CA VAL A 37 -0.31 12.29 2.13
C VAL A 37 -0.42 11.41 0.90
N ALA A 38 -1.65 11.07 0.54
CA ALA A 38 -1.93 10.35 -0.69
C ALA A 38 -2.68 11.29 -1.61
N ASP A 39 -2.16 11.49 -2.80
CA ASP A 39 -2.92 12.19 -3.83
C ASP A 39 -4.06 11.26 -4.29
N ARG A 40 -4.84 11.71 -5.27
CA ARG A 40 -5.98 10.95 -5.77
C ARG A 40 -5.59 9.81 -6.69
N SER A 41 -4.32 9.48 -6.73
CA SER A 41 -3.84 8.46 -7.65
C SER A 41 -4.32 7.07 -7.26
N THR A 42 -4.49 6.23 -8.25
CA THR A 42 -4.73 4.81 -8.08
C THR A 42 -3.40 4.07 -8.05
N GLN A 43 -2.45 4.63 -7.32
CA GLN A 43 -1.11 4.10 -7.19
C GLN A 43 -1.16 2.66 -6.68
N SER A 44 -0.42 1.78 -7.30
CA SER A 44 -0.40 0.36 -6.97
C SER A 44 0.90 -0.10 -6.31
N VAL A 45 1.83 0.82 -6.09
CA VAL A 45 3.10 0.52 -5.43
C VAL A 45 3.37 1.60 -4.38
N TRP A 46 3.70 1.16 -3.19
CA TRP A 46 4.07 2.06 -2.09
C TRP A 46 5.43 1.68 -1.54
N ILE A 47 6.27 2.68 -1.35
CA ILE A 47 7.57 2.52 -0.70
C ILE A 47 7.45 3.18 0.67
N ILE A 48 7.52 2.37 1.71
CA ILE A 48 7.22 2.78 3.09
C ILE A 48 8.43 2.53 3.96
N ASP A 49 8.77 3.47 4.81
CA ASP A 49 9.89 3.34 5.75
C ASP A 49 9.49 2.68 7.08
N SER A 50 8.23 2.32 7.23
CA SER A 50 7.70 1.66 8.42
C SER A 50 7.18 0.27 8.05
N ARG A 51 7.75 -0.75 8.68
CA ARG A 51 7.30 -2.13 8.51
C ARG A 51 5.83 -2.28 8.88
N ARG A 52 5.44 -1.71 10.01
CA ARG A 52 4.07 -1.82 10.52
C ARG A 52 3.06 -1.28 9.52
N ILE A 53 3.34 -0.10 8.97
CA ILE A 53 2.44 0.53 8.00
C ILE A 53 2.40 -0.29 6.72
N ALA A 54 3.55 -0.76 6.24
CA ALA A 54 3.62 -1.58 5.03
C ALA A 54 2.84 -2.88 5.20
N GLU A 55 2.97 -3.54 6.35
CA GLU A 55 2.22 -4.77 6.63
C GLU A 55 0.71 -4.53 6.67
N GLU A 56 0.30 -3.38 7.21
CA GLU A 56 -1.12 -3.03 7.27
C GLU A 56 -1.70 -2.80 5.87
N ILE A 57 -0.97 -2.07 5.02
CA ILE A 57 -1.38 -1.86 3.63
C ILE A 57 -1.43 -3.20 2.88
N HIS A 58 -0.42 -4.04 3.06
CA HIS A 58 -0.36 -5.35 2.43
C HIS A 58 -1.54 -6.24 2.85
N ALA A 59 -1.83 -6.31 4.14
CA ALA A 59 -2.95 -7.09 4.66
C ALA A 59 -4.28 -6.59 4.10
N LEU A 60 -4.45 -5.27 4.02
CA LEU A 60 -5.64 -4.68 3.44
C LEU A 60 -5.77 -5.07 1.96
N ALA A 61 -4.68 -4.96 1.20
CA ALA A 61 -4.69 -5.30 -0.22
C ALA A 61 -5.02 -6.77 -0.47
N LEU A 62 -4.52 -7.66 0.39
CA LEU A 62 -4.83 -9.10 0.28
C LEU A 62 -6.31 -9.40 0.48
N SER A 63 -7.02 -8.55 1.21
CA SER A 63 -8.46 -8.71 1.42
C SER A 63 -9.27 -8.36 0.16
N TYR A 64 -8.68 -7.68 -0.80
CA TYR A 64 -9.38 -7.20 -1.99
C TYR A 64 -8.79 -7.69 -3.31
N GLY A 65 -7.57 -8.21 -3.30
CA GLY A 65 -6.90 -8.65 -4.51
C GLY A 65 -5.58 -9.31 -4.20
N ARG A 66 -4.61 -9.12 -5.08
CA ARG A 66 -3.26 -9.66 -4.92
C ARG A 66 -2.34 -8.60 -4.35
N SER A 67 -1.40 -9.02 -3.51
CA SER A 67 -0.42 -8.12 -2.95
C SER A 67 0.88 -8.86 -2.66
N HIS A 68 1.97 -8.15 -2.82
CA HIS A 68 3.30 -8.63 -2.49
C HIS A 68 3.99 -7.62 -1.59
N LEU A 69 4.73 -8.12 -0.61
CA LEU A 69 5.48 -7.30 0.32
C LEU A 69 6.96 -7.65 0.20
N TYR A 70 7.77 -6.65 -0.07
CA TYR A 70 9.22 -6.81 -0.24
C TYR A 70 9.96 -5.92 0.74
N THR A 71 11.19 -6.29 1.03
CA THR A 71 12.14 -5.37 1.65
C THR A 71 13.07 -4.84 0.57
N ALA A 72 13.48 -3.59 0.73
CA ALA A 72 14.42 -2.95 -0.19
C ALA A 72 15.41 -2.13 0.62
N THR A 73 16.65 -2.09 0.17
CA THR A 73 17.70 -1.30 0.79
C THR A 73 18.15 -0.22 -0.17
N ARG A 74 18.06 1.02 0.27
CA ARG A 74 18.59 2.15 -0.49
C ARG A 74 20.02 2.37 -0.05
N VAL A 75 20.91 2.45 -1.02
CA VAL A 75 22.33 2.70 -0.80
C VAL A 75 22.69 3.99 -1.51
N ASP A 76 23.06 5.00 -0.75
CA ASP A 76 23.46 6.30 -1.28
C ASP A 76 24.97 6.50 -1.13
#